data_3aad3c6d99a697334fe0dfaa581bb3f2
#
_entry.id   3aad3c6d99a697334fe0dfaa581bb3f2
#
_cell.length_a   1.000
_cell.length_b   1.000
_cell.length_c   1.000
_cell.angle_alpha   90.00
_cell.angle_beta   90.00
_cell.angle_gamma   90.00
#
_symmetry.space_group_name_H-M   'P 1'
#
loop_
_entity.id
_entity.type
_entity.pdbx_description
1 polymer ?
#
loop_
_entity_poly.entity_id
_entity_poly.type
_entity_poly.pdbx_seq_one_letter_code
_entity_poly.pdbx_strand_id
1 'polypeptide(L)'
;LSSYVKENLVVQVMLEQDMTNPEGLQMCKRLNARPYVNTLTYITKEEALKEATRDLGTNPSEFAGVNPFQPSIEITTKADYANNDSLKWIAKELKAYPRVTEVTYQHDLIEQVNNSLAKISIGLLIVAALLTFISFSLINNTVRLGIYARRFSIHTMKLVGASWGFI
;
A
#
# COMPACT_ATOMS: atom_id res chain seq x y z
N LEU A 1 1.36 7.56 2.99
CA LEU A 1 2.07 6.51 2.26
C LEU A 1 1.16 5.33 1.91
N SER A 2 0.42 4.78 2.86
CA SER A 2 -0.53 3.66 2.62
C SER A 2 -1.62 4.01 1.61
N SER A 3 -2.21 5.19 1.72
CA SER A 3 -3.23 5.69 0.78
C SER A 3 -2.67 5.83 -0.63
N TYR A 4 -1.48 6.42 -0.77
CA TYR A 4 -0.83 6.60 -2.07
C TYR A 4 -0.53 5.28 -2.78
N VAL A 5 -0.06 4.28 -2.04
CA VAL A 5 0.20 2.94 -2.61
C VAL A 5 -1.10 2.26 -3.05
N LYS A 6 -2.17 2.41 -2.26
CA LYS A 6 -3.49 1.85 -2.58
C LYS A 6 -4.12 2.49 -3.82
N GLU A 7 -3.96 3.80 -3.99
CA GLU A 7 -4.47 4.53 -5.17
C GLU A 7 -3.75 4.17 -6.47
N ASN A 8 -2.52 3.65 -6.41
CA ASN A 8 -1.74 3.24 -7.57
C ASN A 8 -1.87 1.75 -7.92
N LEU A 9 -2.74 1.01 -7.22
CA LEU A 9 -3.01 -0.38 -7.56
C LEU A 9 -3.88 -0.47 -8.82
N VAL A 10 -3.40 -1.24 -9.79
CA VAL A 10 -4.03 -1.36 -11.11
C VAL A 10 -4.78 -2.68 -11.21
N VAL A 11 -6.03 -2.59 -11.64
CA VAL A 11 -6.83 -3.75 -12.09
C VAL A 11 -6.78 -3.79 -13.60
N GLN A 12 -6.27 -4.86 -14.14
CA GLN A 12 -6.17 -5.06 -15.58
C GLN A 12 -7.29 -5.95 -16.09
N VAL A 13 -8.08 -5.42 -17.02
CA VAL A 13 -9.17 -6.12 -17.69
C VAL A 13 -8.72 -6.52 -19.08
N MET A 14 -8.58 -7.82 -19.31
CA MET A 14 -8.23 -8.36 -20.63
C MET A 14 -9.50 -8.53 -21.46
N LEU A 15 -9.49 -7.98 -22.65
CA LEU A 15 -10.61 -8.06 -23.59
C LEU A 15 -10.37 -9.14 -24.65
N GLU A 16 -11.43 -9.53 -25.38
CA GLU A 16 -11.29 -10.45 -26.49
C GLU A 16 -10.42 -9.88 -27.61
N GLN A 17 -9.63 -10.73 -28.24
CA GLN A 17 -8.65 -10.33 -29.26
C GLN A 17 -9.29 -9.73 -30.51
N ASP A 18 -10.51 -10.11 -30.83
CA ASP A 18 -11.29 -9.64 -31.99
C ASP A 18 -12.08 -8.35 -31.70
N MET A 19 -12.00 -7.83 -30.47
CA MET A 19 -12.69 -6.60 -30.09
C MET A 19 -12.13 -5.39 -30.85
N THR A 20 -13.02 -4.61 -31.43
CA THR A 20 -12.65 -3.39 -32.15
C THR A 20 -12.38 -2.22 -31.20
N ASN A 21 -11.58 -1.25 -31.67
CA ASN A 21 -11.28 -0.06 -30.87
C ASN A 21 -12.54 0.76 -30.47
N PRO A 22 -13.53 0.98 -31.33
CA PRO A 22 -14.77 1.64 -30.94
C PRO A 22 -15.54 0.93 -29.84
N GLU A 23 -15.61 -0.40 -29.86
CA GLU A 23 -16.23 -1.22 -28.82
C GLU A 23 -15.48 -1.10 -27.49
N GLY A 24 -14.15 -1.14 -27.52
CA GLY A 24 -13.30 -0.93 -26.36
C GLY A 24 -13.51 0.46 -25.73
N LEU A 25 -13.61 1.50 -26.54
CA LEU A 25 -13.88 2.85 -26.07
C LEU A 25 -15.29 3.00 -25.46
N GLN A 26 -16.29 2.34 -26.02
CA GLN A 26 -17.63 2.29 -25.42
C GLN A 26 -17.62 1.62 -24.06
N MET A 27 -16.88 0.53 -23.93
CA MET A 27 -16.70 -0.17 -22.65
C MET A 27 -16.00 0.70 -21.64
N CYS A 28 -14.98 1.44 -22.04
CA CYS A 28 -14.31 2.44 -21.18
C CYS A 28 -15.28 3.49 -20.65
N LYS A 29 -16.16 4.01 -21.48
CA LYS A 29 -17.19 4.98 -21.04
C LYS A 29 -18.12 4.39 -19.98
N ARG A 30 -18.53 3.14 -20.15
CA ARG A 30 -19.39 2.43 -19.17
C ARG A 30 -18.67 2.22 -17.86
N LEU A 31 -17.41 1.81 -17.91
CA LEU A 31 -16.61 1.56 -16.72
C LEU A 31 -16.23 2.85 -15.98
N ASN A 32 -15.96 3.92 -16.70
CA ASN A 32 -15.62 5.21 -16.10
C ASN A 32 -16.78 5.82 -15.28
N ALA A 33 -18.01 5.43 -15.56
CA ALA A 33 -19.18 5.81 -14.79
C ALA A 33 -19.29 5.09 -13.42
N ARG A 34 -18.45 4.11 -13.15
CA ARG A 34 -18.49 3.35 -11.90
C ARG A 34 -17.85 4.12 -10.74
N PRO A 35 -18.40 4.01 -9.53
CA PRO A 35 -17.93 4.80 -8.37
C PRO A 35 -16.54 4.42 -7.88
N TYR A 36 -16.08 3.19 -8.15
CA TYR A 36 -14.77 2.69 -7.71
C TYR A 36 -13.61 3.07 -8.64
N VAL A 37 -13.91 3.57 -9.83
CA VAL A 37 -12.89 3.94 -10.83
C VAL A 37 -12.30 5.31 -10.49
N ASN A 38 -10.97 5.36 -10.32
CA ASN A 38 -10.22 6.59 -10.18
C ASN A 38 -9.69 7.08 -11.54
N THR A 39 -8.89 6.25 -12.19
CA THR A 39 -8.41 6.49 -13.55
C THR A 39 -8.65 5.25 -14.41
N LEU A 40 -8.82 5.46 -15.70
CA LEU A 40 -9.04 4.39 -16.66
C LEU A 40 -8.23 4.66 -17.93
N THR A 41 -7.46 3.68 -18.35
CA THR A 41 -6.63 3.74 -19.55
C THR A 41 -6.95 2.55 -20.45
N TYR A 42 -7.28 2.81 -21.69
CA TYR A 42 -7.47 1.78 -22.71
C TYR A 42 -6.17 1.55 -23.47
N ILE A 43 -5.70 0.32 -23.52
CA ILE A 43 -4.50 -0.09 -24.24
C ILE A 43 -4.93 -0.96 -25.42
N THR A 44 -4.64 -0.50 -26.64
CA THR A 44 -4.90 -1.27 -27.84
C THR A 44 -3.90 -2.41 -27.98
N LYS A 45 -4.23 -3.43 -28.75
CA LYS A 45 -3.32 -4.55 -29.03
C LYS A 45 -2.04 -4.09 -29.76
N GLU A 46 -2.14 -3.04 -30.55
CA GLU A 46 -1.01 -2.43 -31.25
C GLU A 46 -0.07 -1.70 -30.27
N GLU A 47 -0.64 -0.97 -29.31
CA GLU A 47 0.13 -0.32 -28.24
C GLU A 47 0.81 -1.33 -27.34
N ALA A 48 0.11 -2.40 -26.94
CA ALA A 48 0.66 -3.49 -26.15
C ALA A 48 1.83 -4.18 -26.88
N LEU A 49 1.71 -4.41 -28.20
CA LEU A 49 2.79 -4.96 -29.00
C LEU A 49 3.99 -4.02 -29.08
N LYS A 50 3.75 -2.72 -29.26
CA LYS A 50 4.81 -1.70 -29.32
C LYS A 50 5.57 -1.59 -28.01
N GLU A 51 4.87 -1.61 -26.91
CA GLU A 51 5.48 -1.57 -25.56
C GLU A 51 6.31 -2.83 -25.30
N ALA A 52 5.76 -4.01 -25.58
CA ALA A 52 6.49 -5.26 -25.46
C ALA A 52 7.71 -5.33 -26.37
N THR A 53 7.63 -4.82 -27.60
CA THR A 53 8.77 -4.73 -28.52
C THR A 53 9.86 -3.81 -27.98
N ARG A 54 9.47 -2.71 -27.35
CA ARG A 54 10.41 -1.80 -26.70
C ARG A 54 11.12 -2.43 -25.52
N ASP A 55 10.39 -3.16 -24.68
CA ASP A 55 10.93 -3.74 -23.45
C ASP A 55 11.78 -4.99 -23.71
N LEU A 56 11.38 -5.81 -24.69
CA LEU A 56 12.08 -7.04 -25.06
C LEU A 56 13.20 -6.82 -26.10
N GLY A 57 13.22 -5.69 -26.78
CA GLY A 57 14.16 -5.37 -27.83
C GLY A 57 13.94 -6.17 -29.14
N THR A 58 12.92 -7.02 -29.19
CA THR A 58 12.52 -7.82 -30.35
C THR A 58 11.01 -7.81 -30.48
N ASN A 59 10.52 -7.89 -31.74
CA ASN A 59 9.09 -7.87 -31.99
C ASN A 59 8.47 -9.27 -31.82
N PRO A 60 7.62 -9.50 -30.80
CA PRO A 60 7.01 -10.80 -30.55
C PRO A 60 6.13 -11.31 -31.70
N SER A 61 5.58 -10.42 -32.52
CA SER A 61 4.75 -10.82 -33.65
C SER A 61 5.55 -11.49 -34.77
N GLU A 62 6.85 -11.26 -34.86
CA GLU A 62 7.73 -11.93 -35.83
C GLU A 62 7.88 -13.42 -35.56
N PHE A 63 7.81 -13.82 -34.27
CA PHE A 63 7.88 -15.22 -33.86
C PHE A 63 6.52 -15.92 -33.91
N ALA A 64 5.44 -15.18 -33.59
CA ALA A 64 4.10 -15.75 -33.51
C ALA A 64 3.35 -15.70 -34.87
N GLY A 65 3.82 -14.91 -35.85
CA GLY A 65 3.17 -14.69 -37.12
C GLY A 65 1.92 -13.79 -37.10
N VAL A 66 1.42 -13.54 -35.86
CA VAL A 66 0.29 -12.63 -35.58
C VAL A 66 0.56 -11.89 -34.29
N ASN A 67 -0.14 -10.79 -34.04
CA ASN A 67 -0.04 -10.08 -32.77
C ASN A 67 -0.62 -10.95 -31.63
N PRO A 68 0.20 -11.42 -30.68
CA PRO A 68 -0.25 -12.28 -29.60
C PRO A 68 -0.97 -11.52 -28.46
N PHE A 69 -0.95 -10.18 -28.50
CA PHE A 69 -1.53 -9.35 -27.44
C PHE A 69 -3.01 -9.08 -27.66
N GLN A 70 -3.72 -8.99 -26.56
CA GLN A 70 -5.14 -8.64 -26.50
C GLN A 70 -5.28 -7.18 -26.09
N PRO A 71 -6.33 -6.47 -26.52
CA PRO A 71 -6.64 -5.17 -25.97
C PRO A 71 -6.98 -5.31 -24.48
N SER A 72 -6.58 -4.34 -23.69
CA SER A 72 -6.79 -4.33 -22.26
C SER A 72 -7.21 -2.96 -21.75
N ILE A 73 -7.88 -2.95 -20.58
CA ILE A 73 -8.24 -1.73 -19.88
C ILE A 73 -7.56 -1.78 -18.52
N GLU A 74 -6.76 -0.77 -18.22
CA GLU A 74 -6.17 -0.59 -16.92
C GLU A 74 -7.02 0.38 -16.09
N ILE A 75 -7.46 -0.08 -14.92
CA ILE A 75 -8.29 0.68 -14.00
C ILE A 75 -7.52 0.85 -12.70
N THR A 76 -7.33 2.08 -12.26
CA THR A 76 -6.92 2.35 -10.87
C THR A 76 -8.16 2.60 -10.03
N THR A 77 -8.24 1.95 -8.90
CA THR A 77 -9.35 2.11 -7.95
C THR A 77 -9.09 3.26 -6.99
N LYS A 78 -10.16 3.86 -6.50
CA LYS A 78 -10.06 4.81 -5.39
C LYS A 78 -9.59 4.08 -4.13
N ALA A 79 -8.92 4.81 -3.23
CA ALA A 79 -8.36 4.25 -1.99
C ALA A 79 -9.37 3.47 -1.15
N ASP A 80 -10.62 3.93 -1.10
CA ASP A 80 -11.71 3.28 -0.36
C ASP A 80 -12.06 1.88 -0.87
N TYR A 81 -11.81 1.63 -2.16
CA TYR A 81 -12.07 0.35 -2.82
C TYR A 81 -10.81 -0.51 -3.03
N ALA A 82 -9.65 -0.01 -2.63
CA ALA A 82 -8.37 -0.71 -2.77
C ALA A 82 -8.13 -1.70 -1.63
N ASN A 83 -9.06 -2.60 -1.39
CA ASN A 83 -8.96 -3.70 -0.43
C ASN A 83 -9.36 -5.01 -1.08
N ASN A 84 -8.95 -6.13 -0.48
CA ASN A 84 -9.21 -7.47 -1.04
C ASN A 84 -10.69 -7.75 -1.25
N ASP A 85 -11.55 -7.37 -0.33
CA ASP A 85 -12.98 -7.64 -0.42
C ASP A 85 -13.62 -6.84 -1.55
N SER A 86 -13.31 -5.56 -1.66
CA SER A 86 -13.79 -4.72 -2.75
C SER A 86 -13.25 -5.17 -4.11
N LEU A 87 -11.97 -5.52 -4.20
CA LEU A 87 -11.39 -6.00 -5.45
C LEU A 87 -11.95 -7.33 -5.90
N LYS A 88 -12.32 -8.23 -4.99
CA LYS A 88 -12.98 -9.49 -5.33
C LYS A 88 -14.34 -9.28 -6.00
N TRP A 89 -15.18 -8.42 -5.43
CA TRP A 89 -16.49 -8.17 -6.04
C TRP A 89 -16.39 -7.31 -7.30
N ILE A 90 -15.44 -6.36 -7.36
CA ILE A 90 -15.15 -5.58 -8.58
C ILE A 90 -14.68 -6.51 -9.70
N ALA A 91 -13.76 -7.42 -9.44
CA ALA A 91 -13.31 -8.41 -10.42
C ALA A 91 -14.46 -9.31 -10.90
N LYS A 92 -15.35 -9.73 -10.00
CA LYS A 92 -16.54 -10.51 -10.34
C LYS A 92 -17.52 -9.72 -11.20
N GLU A 93 -17.75 -8.45 -10.89
CA GLU A 93 -18.59 -7.55 -11.69
C GLU A 93 -17.98 -7.35 -13.09
N LEU A 94 -16.69 -7.09 -13.18
CA LEU A 94 -16.01 -6.90 -14.46
C LEU A 94 -15.99 -8.15 -15.33
N LYS A 95 -15.84 -9.33 -14.75
CA LYS A 95 -15.96 -10.61 -15.45
C LYS A 95 -17.35 -10.88 -16.02
N ALA A 96 -18.37 -10.29 -15.44
CA ALA A 96 -19.75 -10.41 -15.92
C ALA A 96 -20.01 -9.57 -17.19
N TYR A 97 -19.15 -8.65 -17.53
CA TYR A 97 -19.28 -7.88 -18.78
C TYR A 97 -19.03 -8.77 -20.00
N PRO A 98 -19.82 -8.60 -21.07
CA PRO A 98 -19.58 -9.33 -22.30
C PRO A 98 -18.23 -8.90 -22.90
N ARG A 99 -17.55 -9.86 -23.54
CA ARG A 99 -16.25 -9.66 -24.22
C ARG A 99 -15.05 -9.42 -23.32
N VAL A 100 -15.20 -9.61 -22.02
CA VAL A 100 -14.09 -9.68 -21.04
C VAL A 100 -13.61 -11.12 -20.97
N THR A 101 -12.32 -11.33 -21.27
CA THR A 101 -11.70 -12.66 -21.20
C THR A 101 -11.23 -12.96 -19.78
N GLU A 102 -10.52 -12.02 -19.19
CA GLU A 102 -9.93 -12.19 -17.86
C GLU A 102 -9.82 -10.84 -17.14
N VAL A 103 -9.89 -10.89 -15.82
CA VAL A 103 -9.64 -9.75 -14.95
C VAL A 103 -8.50 -10.12 -14.02
N THR A 104 -7.40 -9.38 -14.10
CA THR A 104 -6.21 -9.59 -13.28
C THR A 104 -5.98 -8.38 -12.39
N TYR A 105 -5.71 -8.61 -11.12
CA TYR A 105 -5.29 -7.57 -10.18
C TYR A 105 -4.18 -8.11 -9.28
N GLN A 106 -3.37 -7.20 -8.74
CA GLN A 106 -2.22 -7.54 -7.92
C GLN A 106 -2.64 -7.85 -6.48
N HIS A 107 -3.32 -8.98 -6.31
CA HIS A 107 -3.84 -9.45 -5.02
C HIS A 107 -2.73 -9.63 -3.98
N ASP A 108 -1.62 -10.26 -4.38
CA ASP A 108 -0.51 -10.56 -3.48
C ASP A 108 0.19 -9.30 -2.97
N LEU A 109 0.30 -8.25 -3.79
CA LEU A 109 0.86 -6.96 -3.37
C LEU A 109 0.01 -6.27 -2.30
N ILE A 110 -1.31 -6.35 -2.39
CA ILE A 110 -2.22 -5.76 -1.41
C ILE A 110 -2.07 -6.46 -0.07
N GLU A 111 -2.03 -7.79 -0.06
CA GLU A 111 -1.81 -8.57 1.16
C GLU A 111 -0.43 -8.33 1.75
N GLN A 112 0.61 -8.30 0.93
CA GLN A 112 1.97 -7.99 1.38
C GLN A 112 2.09 -6.59 1.97
N VAL A 113 1.50 -5.57 1.35
CA VAL A 113 1.51 -4.20 1.88
C VAL A 113 0.78 -4.13 3.22
N ASN A 114 -0.41 -4.72 3.34
CA ASN A 114 -1.16 -4.73 4.59
C ASN A 114 -0.42 -5.48 5.70
N ASN A 115 0.16 -6.64 5.42
CA ASN A 115 0.95 -7.42 6.36
C ASN A 115 2.25 -6.70 6.75
N SER A 116 2.93 -6.09 5.79
CA SER A 116 4.16 -5.33 6.05
C SER A 116 3.90 -4.11 6.91
N LEU A 117 2.81 -3.37 6.66
CA LEU A 117 2.41 -2.22 7.48
C LEU A 117 2.08 -2.65 8.92
N ALA A 118 1.35 -3.76 9.10
CA ALA A 118 1.05 -4.31 10.42
C ALA A 118 2.32 -4.70 11.17
N LYS A 119 3.25 -5.39 10.53
CA LYS A 119 4.55 -5.77 11.11
C LYS A 119 5.40 -4.56 11.49
N ILE A 120 5.46 -3.54 10.63
CA ILE A 120 6.19 -2.29 10.90
C ILE A 120 5.56 -1.57 12.10
N SER A 121 4.24 -1.49 12.18
CA SER A 121 3.54 -0.85 13.30
C SER A 121 3.82 -1.55 14.62
N ILE A 122 3.80 -2.88 14.66
CA ILE A 122 4.14 -3.69 15.84
C ILE A 122 5.61 -3.47 16.24
N GLY A 123 6.52 -3.48 15.26
CA GLY A 123 7.94 -3.22 15.50
C GLY A 123 8.20 -1.85 16.12
N LEU A 124 7.56 -0.79 15.59
CA LEU A 124 7.65 0.56 16.15
C LEU A 124 7.09 0.64 17.57
N LEU A 125 5.99 -0.05 17.85
CA LEU A 125 5.40 -0.09 19.20
C LEU A 125 6.33 -0.74 20.21
N ILE A 126 6.99 -1.84 19.85
CA ILE A 126 7.98 -2.53 20.68
C ILE A 126 9.17 -1.62 20.97
N VAL A 127 9.71 -0.95 19.95
CA VAL A 127 10.83 -0.01 20.10
C VAL A 127 10.45 1.15 21.02
N ALA A 128 9.27 1.72 20.84
CA ALA A 128 8.77 2.79 21.71
C ALA A 128 8.66 2.34 23.17
N ALA A 129 8.14 1.14 23.42
CA ALA A 129 8.05 0.56 24.76
C ALA A 129 9.43 0.35 25.39
N LEU A 130 10.41 -0.16 24.65
CA LEU A 130 11.79 -0.34 25.10
C LEU A 130 12.45 1.00 25.45
N LEU A 131 12.30 2.01 24.58
CA LEU A 131 12.86 3.35 24.84
C LEU A 131 12.24 3.99 26.10
N THR A 132 10.93 3.84 26.29
CA THR A 132 10.24 4.30 27.50
C THR A 132 10.78 3.62 28.74
N PHE A 133 10.97 2.31 28.71
CA PHE A 133 11.52 1.53 29.83
C PHE A 133 12.95 1.95 30.16
N ILE A 134 13.81 2.11 29.16
CA ILE A 134 15.20 2.57 29.35
C ILE A 134 15.21 3.98 29.95
N SER A 135 14.40 4.91 29.43
CA SER A 135 14.30 6.28 29.94
C SER A 135 13.88 6.30 31.39
N PHE A 136 12.89 5.52 31.76
CA PHE A 136 12.45 5.39 33.17
C PHE A 136 13.53 4.83 34.09
N SER A 137 14.26 3.82 33.62
CA SER A 137 15.40 3.24 34.35
C SER A 137 16.52 4.25 34.57
N LEU A 138 16.86 5.04 33.51
CA LEU A 138 17.88 6.08 33.62
C LEU A 138 17.48 7.19 34.58
N ILE A 139 16.23 7.63 34.55
CA ILE A 139 15.73 8.63 35.53
C ILE A 139 15.85 8.12 36.95
N ASN A 140 15.42 6.90 37.21
CA ASN A 140 15.54 6.29 38.56
C ASN A 140 17.00 6.20 39.02
N ASN A 141 17.92 5.78 38.17
CA ASN A 141 19.33 5.70 38.50
C ASN A 141 19.95 7.09 38.76
N THR A 142 19.59 8.07 37.92
CA THR A 142 20.08 9.45 38.06
C THR A 142 19.60 10.09 39.37
N VAL A 143 18.33 9.91 39.71
CA VAL A 143 17.76 10.39 40.95
C VAL A 143 18.45 9.73 42.18
N ARG A 144 18.65 8.41 42.14
CA ARG A 144 19.33 7.67 43.19
C ARG A 144 20.77 8.14 43.39
N LEU A 145 21.52 8.33 42.33
CA LEU A 145 22.88 8.87 42.34
C LEU A 145 22.91 10.31 42.86
N GLY A 146 21.97 11.14 42.43
CA GLY A 146 21.85 12.52 42.93
C GLY A 146 21.58 12.59 44.42
N ILE A 147 20.68 11.78 44.93
CA ILE A 147 20.38 11.67 46.36
C ILE A 147 21.62 11.16 47.13
N TYR A 148 22.28 10.14 46.61
CA TYR A 148 23.50 9.60 47.27
C TYR A 148 24.64 10.62 47.33
N ALA A 149 24.89 11.37 46.21
CA ALA A 149 25.90 12.41 46.13
C ALA A 149 25.62 13.59 47.09
N ARG A 150 24.33 13.89 47.37
CA ARG A 150 23.89 15.00 48.22
C ARG A 150 23.45 14.57 49.61
N ARG A 151 23.76 13.35 50.04
CA ARG A 151 23.30 12.80 51.34
C ARG A 151 23.66 13.67 52.51
N PHE A 152 24.83 14.30 52.52
CA PHE A 152 25.25 15.23 53.57
C PHE A 152 24.40 16.49 53.59
N SER A 153 24.11 17.07 52.45
CA SER A 153 23.25 18.26 52.31
C SER A 153 21.82 17.97 52.78
N ILE A 154 21.27 16.81 52.44
CA ILE A 154 19.95 16.35 52.89
C ILE A 154 19.94 16.14 54.43
N HIS A 155 20.99 15.55 54.98
CA HIS A 155 21.12 15.33 56.39
C HIS A 155 21.23 16.65 57.19
N THR A 156 21.98 17.60 56.66
CA THR A 156 22.10 18.96 57.20
C THR A 156 20.77 19.72 57.16
N MET A 157 20.03 19.63 56.04
CA MET A 157 18.68 20.23 55.91
C MET A 157 17.70 19.65 56.92
N LYS A 158 17.76 18.35 57.22
CA LYS A 158 16.96 17.68 58.20
C LYS A 158 17.28 18.17 59.63
N LEU A 159 18.55 18.40 59.93
CA LEU A 159 19.01 18.93 61.21
C LEU A 159 18.57 20.37 61.47
N VAL A 160 18.44 21.17 60.37
CA VAL A 160 17.99 22.57 60.44
C VAL A 160 16.46 22.69 60.44
N GLY A 161 15.72 21.56 60.43
CA GLY A 161 14.28 21.55 60.57
C GLY A 161 13.50 21.63 59.24
N ALA A 162 14.11 21.29 58.09
CA ALA A 162 13.41 21.19 56.82
C ALA A 162 12.40 20.04 56.84
N SER A 163 11.19 20.29 56.39
CA SER A 163 10.15 19.27 56.32
C SER A 163 10.44 18.25 55.21
N TRP A 164 9.94 17.03 55.39
CA TRP A 164 10.08 15.95 54.39
C TRP A 164 9.51 16.28 53.03
N GLY A 165 8.57 17.19 52.91
CA GLY A 165 8.01 17.64 51.67
C GLY A 165 8.90 18.61 50.90
N PHE A 166 9.96 19.15 51.52
CA PHE A 166 10.93 20.03 50.90
C PHE A 166 12.21 19.30 50.44
N ILE A 167 12.52 18.15 51.00
CA ILE A 167 13.66 17.31 50.68
C ILE A 167 13.28 16.36 49.52
#